data_56617c51395ee284ccb64fae46bc27f9
#
_entry.id   56617c51395ee284ccb64fae46bc27f9
#
_cell.length_a   1.000
_cell.length_b   1.000
_cell.length_c   1.000
_cell.angle_alpha   90.00
_cell.angle_beta   90.00
_cell.angle_gamma   90.00
#
_symmetry.space_group_name_H-M   'P 1'
#
loop_
_entity.id
_entity.type
_entity.pdbx_description
1 polymer ?
#
loop_
_entity_poly.entity_id
_entity_poly.type
_entity_poly.pdbx_seq_one_letter_code
_entity_poly.pdbx_strand_id
1 'polypeptide(L)'
;MDGHLPDKKTLDDFSRLIGNLRVLPEGFAEDMILKAPSKNIMNKIARSVLASYSYDSNPDDISTGNILRQSIELIARLPVMAAYGYQAKSHYHDGKSLYLHTPQPRLSTAENLLYMIRPDNKYTREEAEMLDVLLMIHAEHGGGNNSAFTTRVV
;
A
#
# COMPACT_ATOMS: atom_id res chain seq x y z
N MET A 1 -2.14 0.67 20.29
CA MET A 1 -2.58 2.03 19.90
C MET A 1 -2.85 2.78 21.18
N ASP A 2 -2.31 3.96 21.31
CA ASP A 2 -2.19 4.67 22.58
C ASP A 2 -3.48 5.36 23.06
N GLY A 3 -4.59 5.21 22.36
CA GLY A 3 -5.91 5.73 22.72
C GLY A 3 -6.05 7.26 22.68
N HIS A 4 -5.04 7.99 22.17
CA HIS A 4 -5.06 9.44 21.98
C HIS A 4 -4.36 9.82 20.68
N LEU A 5 -4.62 11.02 20.19
CA LEU A 5 -3.94 11.54 19.00
C LEU A 5 -2.45 11.80 19.31
N PRO A 6 -1.55 11.49 18.38
CA PRO A 6 -0.12 11.75 18.55
C PRO A 6 0.16 13.26 18.59
N ASP A 7 1.19 13.65 19.31
CA ASP A 7 1.77 14.98 19.15
C ASP A 7 2.46 15.13 17.79
N LYS A 8 2.84 16.37 17.44
CA LYS A 8 3.44 16.66 16.14
C LYS A 8 4.72 15.85 15.89
N LYS A 9 5.57 15.69 16.90
CA LYS A 9 6.83 14.95 16.77
C LYS A 9 6.58 13.47 16.48
N THR A 10 5.69 12.85 17.24
CA THR A 10 5.30 11.45 17.09
C THR A 10 4.67 11.20 15.72
N LEU A 11 3.82 12.14 15.26
CA LEU A 11 3.22 12.07 13.92
C LEU A 11 4.28 12.17 12.81
N ASP A 12 5.22 13.11 12.93
CA ASP A 12 6.29 13.30 11.96
C ASP A 12 7.22 12.07 11.90
N ASP A 13 7.54 11.49 13.06
CA ASP A 13 8.37 10.27 13.16
C ASP A 13 7.66 9.06 12.55
N PHE A 14 6.37 8.88 12.82
CA PHE A 14 5.57 7.81 12.23
C PHE A 14 5.39 7.99 10.72
N SER A 15 5.12 9.19 10.25
CA SER A 15 5.00 9.49 8.81
C SER A 15 6.30 9.19 8.06
N ARG A 16 7.44 9.50 8.67
CA ARG A 16 8.76 9.17 8.12
C ARG A 16 9.00 7.67 8.09
N LEU A 17 8.60 6.95 9.13
CA LEU A 17 8.67 5.49 9.17
C LEU A 17 7.88 4.87 8.02
N ILE A 18 6.60 5.22 7.88
CA ILE A 18 5.74 4.76 6.78
C ILE A 18 6.35 5.09 5.42
N GLY A 19 6.83 6.33 5.25
CA GLY A 19 7.46 6.76 3.99
C GLY A 19 8.66 5.91 3.59
N ASN A 20 9.52 5.57 4.53
CA ASN A 20 10.72 4.75 4.30
C ASN A 20 10.39 3.27 4.02
N LEU A 21 9.30 2.76 4.58
CA LEU A 21 8.86 1.37 4.41
C LEU A 21 8.11 1.10 3.10
N ARG A 22 7.82 2.12 2.30
CA ARG A 22 7.09 2.00 1.02
C ARG A 22 7.84 1.20 -0.05
N VAL A 23 9.15 1.16 0.03
CA VAL A 23 9.96 0.46 -0.97
C VAL A 23 9.66 -1.03 -0.92
N LEU A 24 9.29 -1.60 -2.08
CA LEU A 24 9.09 -3.04 -2.20
C LEU A 24 10.44 -3.76 -2.17
N PRO A 25 10.48 -5.02 -1.72
CA PRO A 25 11.68 -5.84 -1.80
C PRO A 25 12.25 -5.91 -3.21
N GLU A 26 13.55 -6.12 -3.33
CA GLU A 26 14.23 -6.27 -4.62
C GLU A 26 13.59 -7.39 -5.46
N GLY A 27 13.37 -7.14 -6.74
CA GLY A 27 12.73 -8.07 -7.66
C GLY A 27 11.22 -8.23 -7.50
N PHE A 28 10.62 -7.75 -6.40
CA PHE A 28 9.19 -7.98 -6.13
C PHE A 28 8.28 -7.40 -7.21
N ALA A 29 8.53 -6.16 -7.62
CA ALA A 29 7.70 -5.51 -8.63
C ALA A 29 7.74 -6.24 -9.97
N GLU A 30 8.92 -6.64 -10.40
CA GLU A 30 9.17 -7.36 -11.64
C GLU A 30 8.54 -8.76 -11.63
N ASP A 31 8.83 -9.53 -10.60
CA ASP A 31 8.46 -10.95 -10.55
C ASP A 31 6.99 -11.15 -10.15
N MET A 32 6.50 -10.39 -9.18
CA MET A 32 5.18 -10.60 -8.61
C MET A 32 4.10 -9.71 -9.23
N ILE A 33 4.47 -8.57 -9.85
CA ILE A 33 3.48 -7.63 -10.41
C ILE A 33 3.53 -7.61 -11.93
N LEU A 34 4.69 -7.32 -12.52
CA LEU A 34 4.81 -7.08 -13.97
C LEU A 34 4.74 -8.37 -14.78
N LYS A 35 5.41 -9.44 -14.36
CA LYS A 35 5.40 -10.74 -15.06
C LYS A 35 4.05 -11.46 -14.99
N ALA A 36 3.17 -11.08 -14.06
CA ALA A 36 1.86 -11.71 -13.89
C ALA A 36 0.75 -10.65 -13.76
N PRO A 37 0.55 -9.79 -14.77
CA PRO A 37 -0.46 -8.73 -14.73
C PRO A 37 -1.86 -9.31 -14.57
N SER A 38 -2.82 -8.50 -14.12
CA SER A 38 -4.21 -8.91 -13.95
C SER A 38 -5.15 -7.80 -14.41
N LYS A 39 -6.22 -8.15 -15.09
CA LYS A 39 -7.32 -7.23 -15.39
C LYS A 39 -8.04 -6.77 -14.12
N ASN A 40 -8.04 -7.60 -13.09
CA ASN A 40 -8.66 -7.32 -11.81
C ASN A 40 -7.59 -6.83 -10.81
N ILE A 41 -7.64 -5.55 -10.47
CA ILE A 41 -6.66 -4.90 -9.56
C ILE A 41 -6.77 -5.48 -8.14
N MET A 42 -7.98 -5.73 -7.63
CA MET A 42 -8.16 -6.30 -6.29
C MET A 42 -7.53 -7.69 -6.17
N ASN A 43 -7.74 -8.54 -7.19
CA ASN A 43 -7.09 -9.84 -7.26
C ASN A 43 -5.56 -9.70 -7.33
N LYS A 44 -5.06 -8.69 -8.06
CA LYS A 44 -3.62 -8.43 -8.13
C LYS A 44 -3.04 -8.02 -6.78
N ILE A 45 -3.72 -7.14 -6.06
CA ILE A 45 -3.32 -6.72 -4.72
C ILE A 45 -3.30 -7.93 -3.77
N ALA A 46 -4.37 -8.73 -3.74
CA ALA A 46 -4.43 -9.92 -2.89
C ALA A 46 -3.27 -10.89 -3.15
N ARG A 47 -2.96 -11.18 -4.42
CA ARG A 47 -1.80 -12.03 -4.78
C ARG A 47 -0.47 -11.41 -4.37
N SER A 48 -0.33 -10.08 -4.46
CA SER A 48 0.88 -9.38 -4.04
C SER A 48 1.07 -9.44 -2.53
N VAL A 49 -0.02 -9.32 -1.76
CA VAL A 49 0.03 -9.50 -0.29
C VAL A 49 0.47 -10.92 0.06
N LEU A 50 -0.12 -11.95 -0.56
CA LEU A 50 0.27 -13.34 -0.31
C LEU A 50 1.73 -13.60 -0.72
N ALA A 51 2.19 -13.04 -1.84
CA ALA A 51 3.57 -13.19 -2.28
C ALA A 51 4.58 -12.53 -1.32
N SER A 52 4.17 -11.52 -0.54
CA SER A 52 5.02 -10.86 0.45
C SER A 52 5.56 -11.82 1.52
N TYR A 53 4.87 -12.93 1.76
CA TYR A 53 5.33 -14.01 2.65
C TYR A 53 6.75 -14.48 2.30
N SER A 54 7.03 -14.69 1.01
CA SER A 54 8.33 -15.18 0.54
C SER A 54 9.48 -14.16 0.66
N TYR A 55 9.14 -12.91 0.92
CA TYR A 55 10.10 -11.80 1.07
C TYR A 55 10.26 -11.33 2.53
N ASP A 56 9.53 -11.95 3.45
CA ASP A 56 9.65 -11.67 4.89
C ASP A 56 10.69 -12.60 5.51
N SER A 57 11.55 -12.07 6.36
CA SER A 57 12.57 -12.84 7.06
C SER A 57 12.01 -13.73 8.19
N ASN A 58 10.84 -13.36 8.73
CA ASN A 58 10.17 -14.06 9.83
C ASN A 58 8.65 -14.12 9.61
N PRO A 59 8.20 -14.78 8.52
CA PRO A 59 6.79 -14.72 8.13
C PRO A 59 5.86 -15.42 9.13
N ASP A 60 6.32 -16.46 9.80
CA ASP A 60 5.53 -17.32 10.70
C ASP A 60 5.64 -16.92 12.19
N ASP A 61 6.43 -15.90 12.52
CA ASP A 61 6.54 -15.40 13.88
C ASP A 61 5.28 -14.60 14.25
N ILE A 62 4.47 -15.17 15.15
CA ILE A 62 3.22 -14.59 15.65
C ILE A 62 3.41 -13.73 16.91
N SER A 63 4.64 -13.37 17.26
CA SER A 63 4.89 -12.44 18.36
C SER A 63 4.24 -11.07 18.07
N THR A 64 3.76 -10.40 19.11
CA THR A 64 3.11 -9.08 18.98
C THR A 64 4.00 -8.08 18.25
N GLY A 65 5.31 -8.10 18.53
CA GLY A 65 6.26 -7.21 17.86
C GLY A 65 6.36 -7.48 16.36
N ASN A 66 6.42 -8.76 15.96
CA ASN A 66 6.50 -9.11 14.54
C ASN A 66 5.18 -8.85 13.81
N ILE A 67 4.03 -9.15 14.40
CA ILE A 67 2.72 -8.83 13.85
C ILE A 67 2.59 -7.32 13.60
N LEU A 68 3.03 -6.49 14.56
CA LEU A 68 3.01 -5.04 14.41
C LEU A 68 3.93 -4.58 13.28
N ARG A 69 5.16 -5.13 13.19
CA ARG A 69 6.09 -4.86 12.10
C ARG A 69 5.46 -5.17 10.74
N GLN A 70 4.95 -6.38 10.56
CA GLN A 70 4.31 -6.83 9.31
C GLN A 70 3.11 -5.95 8.94
N SER A 71 2.29 -5.58 9.94
CA SER A 71 1.13 -4.71 9.71
C SER A 71 1.55 -3.32 9.21
N ILE A 72 2.56 -2.72 9.81
CA ILE A 72 3.08 -1.40 9.41
C ILE A 72 3.70 -1.47 8.01
N GLU A 73 4.46 -2.52 7.71
CA GLU A 73 5.03 -2.72 6.37
C GLU A 73 3.94 -2.90 5.31
N LEU A 74 2.88 -3.66 5.59
CA LEU A 74 1.75 -3.82 4.67
C LEU A 74 1.02 -2.50 4.44
N ILE A 75 0.76 -1.71 5.49
CA ILE A 75 0.14 -0.39 5.36
C ILE A 75 0.99 0.51 4.45
N ALA A 76 2.30 0.48 4.58
CA ALA A 76 3.21 1.28 3.77
C ALA A 76 3.29 0.82 2.31
N ARG A 77 3.34 -0.50 2.06
CA ARG A 77 3.58 -1.11 0.74
C ARG A 77 2.32 -1.31 -0.09
N LEU A 78 1.16 -1.48 0.54
CA LEU A 78 -0.09 -1.76 -0.17
C LEU A 78 -0.45 -0.72 -1.23
N PRO A 79 -0.34 0.60 -0.98
CA PRO A 79 -0.56 1.63 -2.00
C PRO A 79 0.41 1.52 -3.19
N VAL A 80 1.66 1.12 -2.94
CA VAL A 80 2.67 0.92 -3.99
C VAL A 80 2.33 -0.31 -4.84
N MET A 81 1.93 -1.41 -4.22
CA MET A 81 1.45 -2.61 -4.93
C MET A 81 0.22 -2.29 -5.78
N ALA A 82 -0.71 -1.47 -5.26
CA ALA A 82 -1.90 -1.02 -5.99
C ALA A 82 -1.51 -0.17 -7.21
N ALA A 83 -0.63 0.81 -7.04
CA ALA A 83 -0.16 1.68 -8.12
C ALA A 83 0.55 0.88 -9.22
N TYR A 84 1.48 0.01 -8.87
CA TYR A 84 2.18 -0.85 -9.85
C TYR A 84 1.24 -1.87 -10.51
N GLY A 85 0.30 -2.42 -9.75
CA GLY A 85 -0.75 -3.29 -10.29
C GLY A 85 -1.63 -2.59 -11.32
N TYR A 86 -1.99 -1.33 -11.06
CA TYR A 86 -2.74 -0.48 -11.98
C TYR A 86 -1.92 -0.16 -13.24
N GLN A 87 -0.66 0.19 -13.11
CA GLN A 87 0.23 0.47 -14.23
C GLN A 87 0.45 -0.77 -15.09
N ALA A 88 0.67 -1.93 -14.48
CA ALA A 88 0.77 -3.20 -15.20
C ALA A 88 -0.53 -3.53 -15.97
N LYS A 89 -1.69 -3.38 -15.33
CA LYS A 89 -3.00 -3.57 -15.98
C LYS A 89 -3.17 -2.60 -17.16
N SER A 90 -2.87 -1.33 -16.96
CA SER A 90 -2.99 -0.30 -18.00
C SER A 90 -2.07 -0.58 -19.18
N HIS A 91 -0.86 -1.05 -18.94
CA HIS A 91 0.08 -1.41 -20.01
C HIS A 91 -0.33 -2.68 -20.74
N TYR A 92 -0.45 -3.81 -20.03
CA TYR A 92 -0.63 -5.12 -20.66
C TYR A 92 -2.05 -5.40 -21.17
N HIS A 93 -3.07 -4.72 -20.63
CA HIS A 93 -4.46 -4.95 -20.98
C HIS A 93 -5.15 -3.78 -21.68
N ASP A 94 -4.71 -2.54 -21.41
CA ASP A 94 -5.33 -1.36 -22.00
C ASP A 94 -4.45 -0.73 -23.10
N GLY A 95 -3.26 -1.29 -23.38
CA GLY A 95 -2.36 -0.82 -24.44
C GLY A 95 -1.70 0.55 -24.17
N LYS A 96 -1.67 0.98 -22.91
CA LYS A 96 -1.03 2.25 -22.52
C LYS A 96 0.46 2.08 -22.26
N SER A 97 1.21 3.18 -22.23
CA SER A 97 2.61 3.18 -21.83
C SER A 97 2.75 2.75 -20.37
N LEU A 98 3.85 2.06 -20.06
CA LEU A 98 4.16 1.66 -18.69
C LEU A 98 4.91 2.78 -17.97
N TYR A 99 4.36 3.26 -16.86
CA TYR A 99 4.98 4.26 -16.00
C TYR A 99 5.21 3.67 -14.61
N LEU A 100 6.47 3.47 -14.24
CA LEU A 100 6.84 2.96 -12.91
C LEU A 100 7.60 4.05 -12.15
N HIS A 101 6.87 4.76 -11.32
CA HIS A 101 7.43 5.81 -10.48
C HIS A 101 7.83 5.25 -9.12
N THR A 102 9.05 5.52 -8.70
CA THR A 102 9.54 5.14 -7.36
C THR A 102 8.76 5.90 -6.28
N PRO A 103 8.30 5.22 -5.22
CA PRO A 103 7.60 5.89 -4.13
C PRO A 103 8.48 6.94 -3.46
N GLN A 104 7.87 8.06 -3.06
CA GLN A 104 8.55 9.17 -2.44
C GLN A 104 8.35 9.16 -0.92
N PRO A 105 9.42 9.04 -0.12
CA PRO A 105 9.31 8.93 1.35
C PRO A 105 8.68 10.14 2.04
N ARG A 106 8.79 11.33 1.42
CA ARG A 106 8.32 12.60 2.01
C ARG A 106 6.85 12.92 1.74
N LEU A 107 6.23 12.24 0.79
CA LEU A 107 4.81 12.45 0.45
C LEU A 107 3.91 11.74 1.46
N SER A 108 2.71 12.26 1.69
CA SER A 108 1.66 11.51 2.39
C SER A 108 1.28 10.24 1.60
N THR A 109 0.45 9.39 2.16
CA THR A 109 -0.01 8.18 1.45
C THR A 109 -0.86 8.55 0.23
N ALA A 110 -1.75 9.53 0.37
CA ALA A 110 -2.59 10.01 -0.72
C ALA A 110 -1.76 10.67 -1.83
N GLU A 111 -0.86 11.59 -1.48
CA GLU A 111 0.05 12.24 -2.42
C GLU A 111 0.91 11.21 -3.16
N ASN A 112 1.49 10.27 -2.45
CA ASN A 112 2.34 9.24 -3.05
C ASN A 112 1.56 8.35 -4.01
N LEU A 113 0.33 7.98 -3.69
CA LEU A 113 -0.52 7.19 -4.58
C LEU A 113 -0.83 7.98 -5.87
N LEU A 114 -1.26 9.24 -5.78
CA LEU A 114 -1.50 10.09 -6.95
C LEU A 114 -0.23 10.28 -7.78
N TYR A 115 0.89 10.55 -7.14
CA TYR A 115 2.20 10.65 -7.77
C TYR A 115 2.55 9.40 -8.58
N MET A 116 2.30 8.21 -8.04
CA MET A 116 2.68 6.95 -8.67
C MET A 116 1.74 6.50 -9.79
N ILE A 117 0.44 6.82 -9.71
CA ILE A 117 -0.53 6.37 -10.73
C ILE A 117 -0.61 7.31 -11.93
N ARG A 118 -0.13 8.56 -11.83
CA ARG A 118 -0.20 9.54 -12.91
C ARG A 118 1.08 9.52 -13.75
N PRO A 119 0.96 9.49 -15.09
CA PRO A 119 2.14 9.45 -15.97
C PRO A 119 3.09 10.62 -15.79
N ASP A 120 2.56 11.80 -15.47
CA ASP A 120 3.32 13.05 -15.31
C ASP A 120 3.63 13.39 -13.84
N ASN A 121 3.27 12.53 -12.89
CA ASN A 121 3.44 12.70 -11.45
C ASN A 121 2.75 13.92 -10.83
N LYS A 122 1.87 14.59 -11.59
CA LYS A 122 1.22 15.83 -11.15
C LYS A 122 -0.10 15.56 -10.46
N TYR A 123 -0.34 16.28 -9.40
CA TYR A 123 -1.62 16.32 -8.68
C TYR A 123 -1.76 17.69 -8.02
N THR A 124 -2.99 18.07 -7.70
CA THR A 124 -3.24 19.28 -6.92
C THR A 124 -3.33 18.94 -5.43
N ARG A 125 -3.19 19.96 -4.61
CA ARG A 125 -3.35 19.82 -3.16
C ARG A 125 -4.75 19.34 -2.81
N GLU A 126 -5.75 19.88 -3.45
CA GLU A 126 -7.17 19.54 -3.24
C GLU A 126 -7.45 18.07 -3.58
N GLU A 127 -6.85 17.55 -4.65
CA GLU A 127 -6.96 16.13 -5.00
C GLU A 127 -6.33 15.23 -3.95
N ALA A 128 -5.18 15.61 -3.42
CA ALA A 128 -4.50 14.86 -2.37
C ALA A 128 -5.30 14.88 -1.06
N GLU A 129 -5.81 16.04 -0.66
CA GLU A 129 -6.66 16.19 0.54
C GLU A 129 -7.97 15.39 0.40
N MET A 130 -8.60 15.42 -0.77
CA MET A 130 -9.80 14.60 -1.03
C MET A 130 -9.52 13.10 -0.93
N LEU A 131 -8.43 12.65 -1.54
CA LEU A 131 -8.06 11.23 -1.48
C LEU A 131 -7.69 10.81 -0.05
N ASP A 132 -7.02 11.65 0.70
CA ASP A 132 -6.66 11.38 2.10
C ASP A 132 -7.92 11.18 2.97
N VAL A 133 -8.92 12.06 2.82
CA VAL A 133 -10.22 11.90 3.49
C VAL A 133 -10.92 10.61 3.08
N LEU A 134 -10.91 10.27 1.79
CA LEU A 134 -11.49 9.01 1.30
C LEU A 134 -10.79 7.79 1.91
N LEU A 135 -9.46 7.78 1.96
CA LEU A 135 -8.70 6.70 2.59
C LEU A 135 -9.01 6.57 4.08
N MET A 136 -9.12 7.71 4.79
CA MET A 136 -9.47 7.74 6.21
C MET A 136 -10.86 7.16 6.48
N ILE A 137 -11.88 7.54 5.68
CA ILE A 137 -13.26 7.02 5.82
C ILE A 137 -13.31 5.51 5.59
N HIS A 138 -12.46 4.97 4.69
CA HIS A 138 -12.41 3.54 4.39
C HIS A 138 -11.48 2.72 5.30
N ALA A 139 -10.69 3.38 6.16
CA ALA A 139 -9.74 2.70 7.03
C ALA A 139 -10.41 1.95 8.19
N GLU A 140 -11.62 2.37 8.59
CA GLU A 140 -12.34 1.81 9.72
C GLU A 140 -13.81 1.55 9.36
N HIS A 141 -14.32 0.40 9.74
CA HIS A 141 -15.70 -0.01 9.51
C HIS A 141 -16.37 -0.50 10.81
N GLY A 142 -15.71 -0.46 11.93
CA GLY A 142 -16.19 -1.02 13.19
C GLY A 142 -16.30 -2.55 13.16
N GLY A 143 -17.00 -3.12 14.14
CA GLY A 143 -17.13 -4.57 14.33
C GLY A 143 -17.91 -5.32 13.25
N GLY A 144 -18.59 -4.63 12.35
CA GLY A 144 -19.43 -5.20 11.30
C GLY A 144 -18.75 -5.47 9.97
N ASN A 145 -17.43 -5.34 9.87
CA ASN A 145 -16.71 -5.59 8.62
C ASN A 145 -16.73 -7.08 8.24
N ASN A 146 -17.42 -7.41 7.14
CA ASN A 146 -17.56 -8.79 6.67
C ASN A 146 -16.22 -9.46 6.33
N SER A 147 -15.25 -8.71 5.79
CA SER A 147 -13.93 -9.24 5.47
C SER A 147 -13.16 -9.63 6.73
N ALA A 148 -13.19 -8.78 7.76
CA ALA A 148 -12.58 -9.08 9.04
C ALA A 148 -13.26 -10.27 9.74
N PHE A 149 -14.59 -10.37 9.66
CA PHE A 149 -15.35 -11.51 10.18
C PHE A 149 -14.96 -12.80 9.46
N THR A 150 -14.98 -12.80 8.13
CA THR A 150 -14.60 -13.97 7.32
C THR A 150 -13.19 -14.44 7.62
N THR A 151 -12.23 -13.54 7.71
CA THR A 151 -10.82 -13.87 8.03
C THR A 151 -10.67 -14.50 9.42
N ARG A 152 -11.54 -14.18 10.38
CA ARG A 152 -11.52 -14.78 11.72
C ARG A 152 -12.13 -16.17 11.78
N VAL A 153 -13.02 -16.50 10.85
CA VAL A 153 -13.80 -17.75 10.87
C VAL A 153 -13.14 -18.83 10.01
N VAL A 154 -12.34 -18.44 9.02
CA VAL A 154 -11.57 -19.33 8.15
C VAL A 154 -10.22 -19.64 8.76
#